data_fde402a15b31e590ff7e7312a27ade7f
#
_entry.id   fde402a15b31e590ff7e7312a27ade7f
#
_cell.length_a   1.000
_cell.length_b   1.000
_cell.length_c   1.000
_cell.angle_alpha   90.00
_cell.angle_beta   90.00
_cell.angle_gamma   90.00
#
_symmetry.space_group_name_H-M   'P 1'
#
loop_
_entity.id
_entity.type
_entity.pdbx_description
1 polymer ?
#
loop_
_entity_poly.entity_id
_entity_poly.type
_entity_poly.pdbx_seq_one_letter_code
_entity_poly.pdbx_strand_id
1 'polypeptide(L)'
;ALPNHKNLARASNTPGRTQQINFFNLGKRIMLVDLPGYGYARTAKSIVENWTQLIKDYLKGRAQLRRVCLLIDSRHGLKVADTDTMTLLDTAAVSYQIILTKCDKVKTVNMEKLLAETAKKIEKHVAAHPDIIVTSSLKFQGIAQLRSSLAMLTVKKKN
;
A
#
# COMPACT_ATOMS: atom_id res chain seq x y z
N ALA A 1 4.38 -7.07 -10.54
CA ALA A 1 3.78 -6.34 -11.66
C ALA A 1 4.32 -4.91 -11.82
N LEU A 2 4.64 -4.20 -10.74
CA LEU A 2 5.17 -2.83 -10.82
C LEU A 2 6.56 -2.77 -11.47
N PRO A 3 7.57 -3.56 -11.07
CA PRO A 3 8.83 -3.67 -11.82
C PRO A 3 8.62 -4.61 -13.01
N ASN A 4 9.06 -4.20 -14.18
CA ASN A 4 8.95 -5.00 -15.42
C ASN A 4 9.97 -6.17 -15.49
N HIS A 5 10.60 -6.50 -14.36
CA HIS A 5 11.57 -7.58 -14.21
C HIS A 5 11.01 -8.72 -13.35
N LYS A 6 10.92 -9.91 -13.93
CA LYS A 6 10.36 -11.13 -13.28
C LYS A 6 11.08 -11.56 -11.99
N ASN A 7 12.30 -11.09 -11.75
CA ASN A 7 13.14 -11.55 -10.64
C ASN A 7 13.33 -10.52 -9.51
N LEU A 8 12.72 -9.33 -9.58
CA LEU A 8 12.95 -8.26 -8.61
C LEU A 8 12.17 -8.47 -7.28
N ALA A 9 11.06 -9.18 -7.32
CA ALA A 9 10.29 -9.51 -6.12
C ALA A 9 9.79 -10.96 -6.21
N ARG A 10 10.11 -11.77 -5.21
CA ARG A 10 9.60 -13.13 -5.12
C ARG A 10 8.24 -13.12 -4.44
N ALA A 11 7.18 -13.46 -5.18
CA ALA A 11 5.89 -13.74 -4.59
C ALA A 11 5.98 -15.02 -3.76
N SER A 12 5.49 -14.99 -2.53
CA SER A 12 5.38 -16.17 -1.67
C SER A 12 3.92 -16.47 -1.39
N ASN A 13 3.56 -17.75 -1.43
CA ASN A 13 2.23 -18.21 -1.03
C ASN A 13 2.09 -18.36 0.50
N THR A 14 3.19 -18.16 1.25
CA THR A 14 3.19 -18.27 2.71
C THR A 14 3.08 -16.87 3.33
N PRO A 15 2.00 -16.57 4.08
CA PRO A 15 1.84 -15.30 4.78
C PRO A 15 2.93 -15.11 5.85
N GLY A 16 3.37 -13.85 6.06
CA GLY A 16 4.31 -13.50 7.15
C GLY A 16 5.79 -13.77 6.86
N ARG A 17 6.17 -14.02 5.60
CA ARG A 17 7.57 -14.32 5.24
C ARG A 17 8.48 -13.10 5.23
N THR A 18 7.95 -11.89 4.99
CA THR A 18 8.73 -10.66 4.98
C THR A 18 8.87 -10.15 6.41
N GLN A 19 9.99 -10.40 7.04
CA GLN A 19 10.34 -9.90 8.38
C GLN A 19 11.32 -8.72 8.32
N GLN A 20 11.79 -8.37 7.12
CA GLN A 20 12.77 -7.31 6.87
C GLN A 20 12.21 -6.30 5.88
N ILE A 21 12.72 -5.07 5.96
CA ILE A 21 12.42 -4.03 4.97
C ILE A 21 13.27 -4.27 3.72
N ASN A 22 12.64 -4.41 2.56
CA ASN A 22 13.34 -4.58 1.30
C ASN A 22 13.31 -3.30 0.48
N PHE A 23 14.45 -2.92 -0.09
CA PHE A 23 14.61 -1.71 -0.89
C PHE A 23 14.85 -2.06 -2.35
N PHE A 24 14.06 -1.47 -3.25
CA PHE A 24 14.15 -1.67 -4.70
C PHE A 24 14.38 -0.33 -5.39
N ASN A 25 15.59 -0.13 -5.95
CA ASN A 25 15.93 1.08 -6.69
C ASN A 25 15.43 0.96 -8.14
N LEU A 26 14.55 1.85 -8.55
CA LEU A 26 14.00 1.89 -9.91
C LEU A 26 14.63 3.06 -10.69
N GLY A 27 15.70 2.76 -11.44
CA GLY A 27 16.32 3.71 -12.36
C GLY A 27 16.88 4.97 -11.70
N LYS A 28 17.31 4.90 -10.44
CA LYS A 28 17.80 6.02 -9.61
C LYS A 28 16.77 7.17 -9.45
N ARG A 29 15.52 6.95 -9.84
CA ARG A 29 14.45 7.96 -9.78
C ARG A 29 13.51 7.77 -8.59
N ILE A 30 13.23 6.53 -8.27
CA ILE A 30 12.35 6.17 -7.16
C ILE A 30 12.88 4.93 -6.45
N MET A 31 12.76 4.92 -5.15
CA MET A 31 13.00 3.74 -4.33
C MET A 31 11.66 3.19 -3.85
N LEU A 32 11.34 1.97 -4.23
CA LEU A 32 10.23 1.23 -3.67
C LEU A 32 10.72 0.49 -2.43
N VAL A 33 9.93 0.56 -1.38
CA VAL A 33 10.21 -0.11 -0.12
C VAL A 33 9.09 -1.08 0.19
N ASP A 34 9.45 -2.36 0.27
CA ASP A 34 8.53 -3.42 0.66
C ASP A 34 8.62 -3.58 2.18
N LEU A 35 7.54 -3.23 2.84
CA LEU A 35 7.40 -3.33 4.28
C LEU A 35 6.75 -4.66 4.65
N PRO A 36 7.07 -5.24 5.82
CA PRO A 36 6.39 -6.43 6.31
C PRO A 36 4.87 -6.23 6.33
N GLY A 37 4.13 -7.25 5.90
CA GLY A 37 2.66 -7.18 5.90
C GLY A 37 2.08 -7.14 7.32
N TYR A 38 1.09 -6.30 7.53
CA TYR A 38 0.30 -6.23 8.77
C TYR A 38 -1.00 -7.06 8.63
N GLY A 39 -1.64 -7.36 9.76
CA GLY A 39 -3.01 -7.89 9.77
C GLY A 39 -3.18 -9.38 9.46
N TYR A 40 -2.13 -10.18 9.50
CA TYR A 40 -2.29 -11.63 9.44
C TYR A 40 -2.79 -12.19 10.77
N ALA A 41 -3.97 -12.81 10.76
CA ALA A 41 -4.70 -13.32 11.92
C ALA A 41 -3.97 -14.39 12.77
N ARG A 42 -2.80 -14.87 12.33
CA ARG A 42 -1.96 -15.86 13.04
C ARG A 42 -0.63 -15.28 13.52
N THR A 43 -0.45 -13.97 13.43
CA THR A 43 0.79 -13.33 13.85
C THR A 43 0.72 -13.07 15.35
N ALA A 44 1.71 -13.53 16.12
CA ALA A 44 1.78 -13.28 17.56
C ALA A 44 1.73 -11.76 17.84
N LYS A 45 1.08 -11.37 18.93
CA LYS A 45 0.87 -9.96 19.32
C LYS A 45 2.19 -9.18 19.36
N SER A 46 3.27 -9.81 19.86
CA SER A 46 4.63 -9.25 19.88
C SER A 46 5.19 -8.91 18.49
N ILE A 47 4.85 -9.70 17.46
CA ILE A 47 5.29 -9.43 16.08
C ILE A 47 4.54 -8.22 15.49
N VAL A 48 3.25 -8.05 15.83
CA VAL A 48 2.46 -6.87 15.44
C VAL A 48 3.00 -5.62 16.12
N GLU A 49 3.36 -5.68 17.37
CA GLU A 49 3.96 -4.57 18.13
C GLU A 49 5.33 -4.18 17.56
N ASN A 50 6.19 -5.15 17.30
CA ASN A 50 7.50 -4.93 16.66
C ASN A 50 7.36 -4.35 15.26
N TRP A 51 6.37 -4.82 14.49
CA TRP A 51 6.07 -4.28 13.17
C TRP A 51 5.60 -2.82 13.26
N THR A 52 4.68 -2.52 14.18
CA THR A 52 4.19 -1.17 14.40
C THR A 52 5.32 -0.22 14.81
N GLN A 53 6.23 -0.68 15.67
CA GLN A 53 7.39 0.13 16.05
C GLN A 53 8.35 0.34 14.89
N LEU A 54 8.66 -0.69 14.11
CA LEU A 54 9.50 -0.61 12.91
C LEU A 54 8.94 0.40 11.90
N ILE A 55 7.62 0.38 11.67
CA ILE A 55 6.95 1.33 10.79
C ILE A 55 7.03 2.75 11.36
N LYS A 56 6.76 2.94 12.64
CA LYS A 56 6.86 4.26 13.29
C LYS A 56 8.27 4.84 13.15
N ASP A 57 9.29 4.03 13.40
CA ASP A 57 10.68 4.46 13.31
C ASP A 57 11.09 4.75 11.86
N TYR A 58 10.64 3.89 10.92
CA TYR A 58 10.85 4.11 9.49
C TYR A 58 10.19 5.41 8.99
N LEU A 59 8.96 5.69 9.44
CA LEU A 59 8.20 6.87 9.01
C LEU A 59 8.73 8.16 9.62
N LYS A 60 9.14 8.15 10.90
CA LYS A 60 9.67 9.34 11.61
C LYS A 60 10.98 9.85 11.05
N GLY A 61 11.82 8.99 10.48
CA GLY A 61 13.19 9.33 10.07
C GLY A 61 13.36 9.71 8.60
N ARG A 62 12.29 9.70 7.76
CA ARG A 62 12.48 9.80 6.31
C ARG A 62 11.78 10.99 5.66
N ALA A 63 12.49 12.11 5.62
CA ALA A 63 12.06 13.30 4.85
C ALA A 63 11.83 13.04 3.35
N GLN A 64 12.38 11.95 2.81
CA GLN A 64 12.24 11.55 1.41
C GLN A 64 11.06 10.62 1.13
N LEU A 65 10.33 10.17 2.16
CA LEU A 65 9.13 9.36 1.96
C LEU A 65 8.05 10.20 1.28
N ARG A 66 7.64 9.76 0.10
CA ARG A 66 6.67 10.51 -0.72
C ARG A 66 5.25 10.00 -0.53
N ARG A 67 5.07 8.69 -0.46
CA ARG A 67 3.75 8.07 -0.32
C ARG A 67 3.86 6.62 0.16
N VAL A 68 2.94 6.22 1.00
CA VAL A 68 2.70 4.83 1.35
C VAL A 68 1.56 4.29 0.47
N CYS A 69 1.77 3.16 -0.21
CA CYS A 69 0.71 2.42 -0.90
C CYS A 69 0.14 1.38 0.05
N LEU A 70 -1.08 1.60 0.53
CA LEU A 70 -1.78 0.67 1.42
C LEU A 70 -2.54 -0.35 0.57
N LEU A 71 -2.05 -1.59 0.55
CA LEU A 71 -2.57 -2.66 -0.31
C LEU A 71 -3.71 -3.41 0.38
N ILE A 72 -4.93 -3.26 -0.14
CA ILE A 72 -6.14 -3.89 0.39
C ILE A 72 -6.60 -4.98 -0.57
N ASP A 73 -6.85 -6.18 -0.07
CA ASP A 73 -7.42 -7.26 -0.88
C ASP A 73 -8.92 -6.99 -1.13
N SER A 74 -9.27 -6.75 -2.39
CA SER A 74 -10.66 -6.40 -2.79
C SER A 74 -11.70 -7.45 -2.40
N ARG A 75 -11.30 -8.70 -2.19
CA ARG A 75 -12.22 -9.77 -1.77
C ARG A 75 -12.75 -9.56 -0.35
N HIS A 76 -12.02 -8.80 0.46
CA HIS A 76 -12.33 -8.60 1.89
C HIS A 76 -12.64 -7.15 2.24
N GLY A 77 -12.21 -6.19 1.40
CA GLY A 77 -12.32 -4.77 1.71
C GLY A 77 -11.46 -4.35 2.90
N LEU A 78 -11.73 -3.15 3.41
CA LEU A 78 -11.04 -2.58 4.56
C LEU A 78 -11.39 -3.33 5.86
N LYS A 79 -10.38 -3.84 6.53
CA LYS A 79 -10.45 -4.48 7.86
C LYS A 79 -10.07 -3.49 8.97
N VAL A 80 -10.28 -3.87 10.21
CA VAL A 80 -9.90 -3.07 11.39
C VAL A 80 -8.40 -2.73 11.36
N ALA A 81 -7.52 -3.70 11.10
CA ALA A 81 -6.09 -3.48 11.01
C ALA A 81 -5.69 -2.47 9.92
N ASP A 82 -6.45 -2.38 8.82
CA ASP A 82 -6.24 -1.38 7.77
C ASP A 82 -6.58 0.01 8.29
N THR A 83 -7.71 0.15 8.99
CA THR A 83 -8.15 1.42 9.60
C THR A 83 -7.19 1.87 10.70
N ASP A 84 -6.68 0.96 11.52
CA ASP A 84 -5.66 1.27 12.53
C ASP A 84 -4.36 1.78 11.88
N THR A 85 -3.97 1.16 10.75
CA THR A 85 -2.83 1.61 9.96
C THR A 85 -3.06 2.99 9.33
N MET A 86 -4.26 3.26 8.82
CA MET A 86 -4.64 4.58 8.30
C MET A 86 -4.52 5.65 9.39
N THR A 87 -5.04 5.38 10.59
CA THR A 87 -4.93 6.28 11.75
C THR A 87 -3.47 6.52 12.15
N LEU A 88 -2.63 5.49 12.11
CA LEU A 88 -1.20 5.63 12.36
C LEU A 88 -0.52 6.56 11.35
N LEU A 89 -0.86 6.42 10.06
CA LEU A 89 -0.31 7.25 8.98
C LEU A 89 -0.78 8.70 9.08
N ASP A 90 -2.04 8.94 9.45
CA ASP A 90 -2.56 10.28 9.74
C ASP A 90 -1.80 10.94 10.89
N THR A 91 -1.63 10.22 12.00
CA THR A 91 -0.89 10.70 13.18
C THR A 91 0.57 11.02 12.85
N ALA A 92 1.17 10.24 11.95
CA ALA A 92 2.53 10.47 11.48
C ALA A 92 2.65 11.53 10.37
N ALA A 93 1.55 12.13 9.93
CA ALA A 93 1.45 13.04 8.79
C ALA A 93 2.09 12.48 7.51
N VAL A 94 1.94 11.17 7.27
CA VAL A 94 2.48 10.48 6.12
C VAL A 94 1.41 10.24 5.07
N SER A 95 1.57 10.87 3.90
CA SER A 95 0.65 10.67 2.79
C SER A 95 0.59 9.19 2.37
N TYR A 96 -0.63 8.67 2.21
CA TYR A 96 -0.85 7.32 1.73
C TYR A 96 -1.97 7.24 0.70
N GLN A 97 -1.97 6.18 -0.09
CA GLN A 97 -2.98 5.91 -1.11
C GLN A 97 -3.48 4.47 -1.00
N ILE A 98 -4.78 4.31 -1.04
CA ILE A 98 -5.41 2.97 -1.05
C ILE A 98 -5.26 2.34 -2.44
N ILE A 99 -4.74 1.13 -2.46
CA ILE A 99 -4.63 0.30 -3.66
C ILE A 99 -5.46 -0.97 -3.44
N LEU A 100 -6.62 -1.05 -4.08
CA LEU A 100 -7.44 -2.25 -4.06
C LEU A 100 -6.81 -3.29 -4.99
N THR A 101 -6.39 -4.42 -4.44
CA THR A 101 -5.72 -5.49 -5.16
C THR A 101 -6.65 -6.65 -5.47
N LYS A 102 -6.27 -7.52 -6.42
CA LYS A 102 -7.03 -8.74 -6.79
C LYS A 102 -8.47 -8.44 -7.26
N CYS A 103 -8.66 -7.33 -7.96
CA CYS A 103 -9.98 -6.95 -8.48
C CYS A 103 -10.56 -7.98 -9.45
N ASP A 104 -9.71 -8.79 -10.09
CA ASP A 104 -10.11 -9.92 -10.94
C ASP A 104 -10.88 -11.02 -10.21
N LYS A 105 -10.89 -11.01 -8.88
CA LYS A 105 -11.60 -11.96 -8.01
C LYS A 105 -12.93 -11.42 -7.49
N VAL A 106 -13.34 -10.22 -7.88
CA VAL A 106 -14.55 -9.54 -7.40
C VAL A 106 -15.44 -9.18 -8.57
N LYS A 107 -16.76 -9.41 -8.45
CA LYS A 107 -17.75 -9.02 -9.47
C LYS A 107 -17.85 -7.49 -9.53
N THR A 108 -18.13 -6.94 -10.73
CA THR A 108 -18.19 -5.49 -10.97
C THR A 108 -19.08 -4.74 -9.99
N VAL A 109 -20.32 -5.21 -9.76
CA VAL A 109 -21.26 -4.59 -8.82
C VAL A 109 -20.70 -4.52 -7.39
N ASN A 110 -20.02 -5.58 -6.93
CA ASN A 110 -19.40 -5.60 -5.61
C ASN A 110 -18.18 -4.68 -5.54
N MET A 111 -17.47 -4.48 -6.66
CA MET A 111 -16.36 -3.56 -6.74
C MET A 111 -16.81 -2.09 -6.63
N GLU A 112 -17.89 -1.73 -7.29
CA GLU A 112 -18.49 -0.39 -7.20
C GLU A 112 -18.91 -0.07 -5.77
N LYS A 113 -19.58 -1.02 -5.10
CA LYS A 113 -19.95 -0.91 -3.69
C LYS A 113 -18.72 -0.74 -2.80
N LEU A 114 -17.69 -1.59 -2.99
CA LEU A 114 -16.44 -1.52 -2.24
C LEU A 114 -15.73 -0.17 -2.43
N LEU A 115 -15.70 0.36 -3.65
CA LEU A 115 -15.13 1.67 -3.94
C LEU A 115 -15.86 2.78 -3.19
N ALA A 116 -17.19 2.79 -3.24
CA ALA A 116 -18.01 3.80 -2.54
C ALA A 116 -17.82 3.74 -1.02
N GLU A 117 -17.82 2.53 -0.45
CA GLU A 117 -17.59 2.33 1.00
C GLU A 117 -16.16 2.75 1.40
N THR A 118 -15.17 2.46 0.57
CA THR A 118 -13.78 2.84 0.81
C THR A 118 -13.61 4.35 0.72
N ALA A 119 -14.18 5.00 -0.32
CA ALA A 119 -14.17 6.45 -0.48
C ALA A 119 -14.74 7.16 0.74
N LYS A 120 -15.94 6.74 1.20
CA LYS A 120 -16.57 7.30 2.40
C LYS A 120 -15.70 7.15 3.67
N LYS A 121 -14.93 6.06 3.78
CA LYS A 121 -14.03 5.87 4.92
C LYS A 121 -12.84 6.81 4.86
N ILE A 122 -12.19 6.96 3.69
CA ILE A 122 -10.99 7.79 3.55
C ILE A 122 -11.28 9.29 3.70
N GLU A 123 -12.51 9.76 3.49
CA GLU A 123 -12.91 11.16 3.74
C GLU A 123 -12.58 11.65 5.15
N LYS A 124 -12.52 10.73 6.12
CA LYS A 124 -12.20 11.04 7.53
C LYS A 124 -10.70 11.02 7.83
N HIS A 125 -9.87 10.71 6.84
CA HIS A 125 -8.44 10.50 6.99
C HIS A 125 -7.64 11.57 6.24
N VAL A 126 -7.06 12.50 6.98
CA VAL A 126 -6.43 13.72 6.42
C VAL A 126 -5.18 13.47 5.59
N ALA A 127 -4.46 12.37 5.84
CA ALA A 127 -3.27 12.01 5.07
C ALA A 127 -3.58 11.10 3.88
N ALA A 128 -4.84 10.66 3.71
CA ALA A 128 -5.25 9.79 2.63
C ALA A 128 -5.30 10.56 1.29
N HIS A 129 -4.71 9.96 0.24
CA HIS A 129 -4.92 10.46 -1.12
C HIS A 129 -6.37 10.15 -1.56
N PRO A 130 -7.09 11.09 -2.17
CA PRO A 130 -8.50 10.90 -2.52
C PRO A 130 -8.73 9.80 -3.56
N ASP A 131 -7.77 9.59 -4.47
CA ASP A 131 -7.91 8.57 -5.51
C ASP A 131 -7.60 7.18 -4.97
N ILE A 132 -8.54 6.26 -5.16
CA ILE A 132 -8.38 4.83 -4.93
C ILE A 132 -8.01 4.17 -6.25
N ILE A 133 -6.92 3.39 -6.27
CA ILE A 133 -6.51 2.67 -7.47
C ILE A 133 -6.90 1.19 -7.34
N VAL A 134 -7.65 0.70 -8.34
CA VAL A 134 -8.07 -0.71 -8.42
C VAL A 134 -7.10 -1.48 -9.30
N THR A 135 -6.55 -2.59 -8.79
CA THR A 135 -5.52 -3.34 -9.51
C THR A 135 -5.72 -4.84 -9.52
N SER A 136 -5.25 -5.47 -10.59
CA SER A 136 -4.98 -6.91 -10.66
C SER A 136 -3.59 -7.13 -11.25
N SER A 137 -2.71 -7.74 -10.48
CA SER A 137 -1.39 -8.15 -10.98
C SER A 137 -1.49 -9.32 -11.97
N LEU A 138 -2.52 -10.15 -11.85
CA LEU A 138 -2.77 -11.30 -12.75
C LEU A 138 -3.25 -10.83 -14.13
N LYS A 139 -4.17 -9.87 -14.16
CA LYS A 139 -4.77 -9.32 -15.39
C LYS A 139 -4.09 -8.03 -15.88
N PHE A 140 -3.08 -7.53 -15.15
CA PHE A 140 -2.41 -6.25 -15.40
C PHE A 140 -3.35 -5.03 -15.38
N GLN A 141 -4.57 -5.18 -14.87
CA GLN A 141 -5.54 -4.11 -14.74
C GLN A 141 -5.07 -3.08 -13.71
N GLY A 142 -5.22 -1.78 -14.03
CA GLY A 142 -4.86 -0.66 -13.13
C GLY A 142 -3.37 -0.47 -12.87
N ILE A 143 -2.50 -1.35 -13.39
CA ILE A 143 -1.04 -1.26 -13.17
C ILE A 143 -0.44 -0.03 -13.85
N ALA A 144 -0.91 0.32 -15.06
CA ALA A 144 -0.46 1.52 -15.75
C ALA A 144 -0.84 2.79 -14.96
N GLN A 145 -2.07 2.86 -14.44
CA GLN A 145 -2.54 3.95 -13.59
C GLN A 145 -1.70 4.09 -12.32
N LEU A 146 -1.42 2.97 -11.63
CA LEU A 146 -0.56 2.97 -10.45
C LEU A 146 0.85 3.46 -10.76
N ARG A 147 1.44 2.99 -11.88
CA ARG A 147 2.76 3.46 -12.34
C ARG A 147 2.76 4.97 -12.61
N SER A 148 1.73 5.50 -13.27
CA SER A 148 1.60 6.94 -13.53
C SER A 148 1.48 7.72 -12.23
N SER A 149 0.66 7.29 -11.28
CA SER A 149 0.52 7.92 -9.96
C SER A 149 1.85 7.97 -9.21
N LEU A 150 2.64 6.89 -9.25
CA LEU A 150 3.97 6.84 -8.62
C LEU A 150 4.99 7.70 -9.36
N ALA A 151 4.95 7.76 -10.70
CA ALA A 151 5.85 8.57 -11.50
C ALA A 151 5.70 10.06 -11.21
N MET A 152 4.48 10.53 -10.94
CA MET A 152 4.20 11.92 -10.54
C MET A 152 4.95 12.34 -9.27
N LEU A 153 5.27 11.40 -8.38
CA LEU A 153 6.03 11.67 -7.15
C LEU A 153 7.52 11.95 -7.41
N THR A 154 8.02 11.61 -8.60
CA THR A 154 9.44 11.83 -8.98
C THR A 154 9.68 13.19 -9.61
N VAL A 155 8.63 13.88 -10.03
CA VAL A 155 8.72 15.21 -10.62
C VAL A 155 9.08 16.20 -9.53
N LYS A 156 10.26 16.82 -9.60
CA LYS A 156 10.59 17.97 -8.76
C LYS A 156 9.59 19.08 -9.09
N LYS A 157 8.81 19.56 -8.10
CA LYS A 157 8.13 20.83 -8.28
C LYS A 157 9.20 21.87 -8.64
N LYS A 158 9.16 22.44 -9.85
CA LYS A 158 9.89 23.66 -10.13
C LYS A 158 9.33 24.72 -9.18
N ASN A 159 10.16 25.18 -8.25
CA ASN A 159 9.88 26.43 -7.53
C ASN A 159 10.00 27.58 -8.52
#